data_d844c04e701a278a934b20540700ef0d
#
_entry.id   d844c04e701a278a934b20540700ef0d
#
_cell.length_a   1.000
_cell.length_b   1.000
_cell.length_c   1.000
_cell.angle_alpha   90.00
_cell.angle_beta   90.00
_cell.angle_gamma   90.00
#
_symmetry.space_group_name_H-M   'P 1'
#
loop_
_entity.id
_entity.type
_entity.pdbx_description
1 polymer ?
#
loop_
_entity_poly.entity_id
_entity_poly.type
_entity_poly.pdbx_seq_one_letter_code
_entity_poly.pdbx_strand_id
1 'polypeptide(L)'
;MRWDRLRISVSVLCGITLVVHDLPAEAQVIKAGPSSCQAVALTYDLCPVRTASGFDRELVAFLKDHEIPATFFLSGRWITRHAAEVKELLNVPFFEIGTHGEVHAHLPMYEKEKQQQEIMGPVRRLRTQYGRSTTLFRPPFGDYNDQTIEAVKDLGLRFILWNIESGDPDPTLSAEVILTRMQKRLKPGSVIVLHANGKGKYTREVTETLAATLLPAKGLAPMTVSDLLRCNQTTVPLKP
;
A
#
# COMPACT_ATOMS: atom_id res chain seq x y z
N MET A 1 -40.57 25.17 70.66
CA MET A 1 -40.50 24.88 69.26
C MET A 1 -39.05 25.07 68.82
N ARG A 2 -38.28 23.97 68.57
CA ARG A 2 -36.88 23.99 68.15
C ARG A 2 -36.87 23.71 66.67
N TRP A 3 -36.22 24.54 65.86
CA TRP A 3 -36.06 24.38 64.43
C TRP A 3 -34.64 23.80 64.23
N ASP A 4 -34.55 22.52 63.89
CA ASP A 4 -33.31 21.87 63.46
C ASP A 4 -33.00 22.27 62.02
N ARG A 5 -31.84 22.89 61.83
CA ARG A 5 -31.31 23.23 60.48
C ARG A 5 -30.59 22.02 59.90
N LEU A 6 -31.13 21.46 58.85
CA LEU A 6 -30.54 20.42 58.04
C LEU A 6 -29.35 21.01 57.24
N ARG A 7 -28.17 20.60 57.51
CA ARG A 7 -26.98 20.94 56.71
C ARG A 7 -26.84 19.92 55.56
N ILE A 8 -27.04 20.39 54.34
CA ILE A 8 -26.76 19.63 53.13
C ILE A 8 -25.27 19.81 52.80
N SER A 9 -24.48 18.76 52.97
CA SER A 9 -23.09 18.73 52.49
C SER A 9 -23.10 18.37 51.01
N VAL A 10 -22.68 19.31 50.16
CA VAL A 10 -22.42 19.06 48.74
C VAL A 10 -21.00 18.57 48.59
N SER A 11 -20.82 17.26 48.32
CA SER A 11 -19.51 16.69 47.95
C SER A 11 -19.27 16.99 46.47
N VAL A 12 -18.30 17.86 46.19
CA VAL A 12 -17.78 18.08 44.83
C VAL A 12 -16.84 16.94 44.51
N LEU A 13 -17.30 16.00 43.66
CA LEU A 13 -16.42 15.00 43.02
C LEU A 13 -15.60 15.71 41.94
N CYS A 14 -14.31 15.95 42.22
CA CYS A 14 -13.36 16.41 41.24
C CYS A 14 -13.05 15.24 40.31
N GLY A 15 -13.72 15.18 39.15
CA GLY A 15 -13.45 14.20 38.12
C GLY A 15 -12.08 14.49 37.46
N ILE A 16 -11.08 13.65 37.76
CA ILE A 16 -9.80 13.65 37.03
C ILE A 16 -10.08 13.06 35.68
N THR A 17 -10.24 13.87 34.66
CA THR A 17 -10.20 13.44 33.26
C THR A 17 -8.74 13.05 32.93
N LEU A 18 -8.47 11.74 32.87
CA LEU A 18 -7.25 11.23 32.29
C LEU A 18 -7.25 11.56 30.79
N VAL A 19 -6.50 12.59 30.41
CA VAL A 19 -6.17 12.85 29.01
C VAL A 19 -5.19 11.76 28.60
N VAL A 20 -5.70 10.72 27.97
CA VAL A 20 -4.86 9.72 27.30
C VAL A 20 -4.20 10.45 26.13
N HIS A 21 -2.96 10.86 26.30
CA HIS A 21 -2.13 11.30 25.17
C HIS A 21 -1.85 10.06 24.35
N ASP A 22 -2.50 9.93 23.19
CA ASP A 22 -2.08 9.00 22.17
C ASP A 22 -0.62 9.33 21.84
N LEU A 23 0.30 8.47 22.28
CA LEU A 23 1.68 8.54 21.85
C LEU A 23 1.68 8.45 20.33
N PRO A 24 2.40 9.33 19.62
CA PRO A 24 2.46 9.25 18.17
C PRO A 24 2.93 7.86 17.78
N ALA A 25 2.12 7.17 16.97
CA ALA A 25 2.46 5.84 16.48
C ALA A 25 3.88 5.88 15.93
N GLU A 26 4.75 5.00 16.45
CA GLU A 26 6.11 4.87 15.96
C GLU A 26 6.07 4.69 14.44
N ALA A 27 6.99 5.34 13.72
CA ALA A 27 7.05 5.24 12.27
C ALA A 27 7.39 3.79 11.89
N GLN A 28 6.37 3.01 11.58
CA GLN A 28 6.53 1.59 11.30
C GLN A 28 6.69 1.35 9.81
N VAL A 29 7.77 0.67 9.42
CA VAL A 29 7.94 0.12 8.08
C VAL A 29 7.06 -1.12 7.94
N ILE A 30 5.99 -1.02 7.17
CA ILE A 30 4.99 -2.09 6.99
C ILE A 30 5.43 -2.99 5.84
N LYS A 31 5.78 -4.24 6.15
CA LYS A 31 6.20 -5.26 5.17
C LYS A 31 5.15 -6.34 4.94
N ALA A 32 4.19 -6.46 5.85
CA ALA A 32 3.14 -7.47 5.80
C ALA A 32 1.92 -6.99 6.59
N GLY A 33 0.76 -7.53 6.30
CA GLY A 33 -0.44 -7.42 7.11
C GLY A 33 -0.48 -8.45 8.24
N PRO A 34 -1.59 -8.52 9.00
CA PRO A 34 -1.78 -9.48 10.07
C PRO A 34 -1.71 -10.92 9.56
N SER A 35 -0.96 -11.79 10.24
CA SER A 35 -0.88 -13.22 9.88
C SER A 35 -2.19 -14.00 10.14
N SER A 36 -3.11 -13.40 10.87
CA SER A 36 -4.46 -13.91 11.08
C SER A 36 -5.40 -13.69 9.88
N CYS A 37 -5.03 -12.81 8.95
CA CYS A 37 -5.83 -12.49 7.77
C CYS A 37 -5.54 -13.48 6.64
N GLN A 38 -6.51 -14.30 6.24
CA GLN A 38 -6.39 -15.26 5.13
C GLN A 38 -6.43 -14.55 3.77
N ALA A 39 -5.59 -13.54 3.62
CA ALA A 39 -5.49 -12.73 2.43
C ALA A 39 -4.05 -12.24 2.19
N VAL A 40 -3.82 -11.72 0.99
CA VAL A 40 -2.56 -11.10 0.56
C VAL A 40 -2.84 -9.81 -0.20
N ALA A 41 -1.89 -8.87 -0.20
CA ALA A 41 -1.97 -7.71 -1.08
C ALA A 41 -1.15 -7.95 -2.35
N LEU A 42 -1.82 -7.90 -3.50
CA LEU A 42 -1.16 -7.79 -4.81
C LEU A 42 -0.85 -6.32 -5.04
N THR A 43 0.44 -5.99 -5.15
CA THR A 43 0.86 -4.59 -5.31
C THR A 43 1.76 -4.42 -6.52
N TYR A 44 1.53 -3.33 -7.27
CA TYR A 44 2.18 -3.07 -8.54
C TYR A 44 2.84 -1.70 -8.54
N ASP A 45 4.15 -1.66 -8.81
CA ASP A 45 4.88 -0.41 -8.92
C ASP A 45 4.84 0.12 -10.37
N LEU A 46 4.47 1.39 -10.51
CA LEU A 46 4.44 2.12 -11.78
C LEU A 46 5.56 3.16 -11.80
N CYS A 47 6.77 2.65 -12.00
CA CYS A 47 7.99 3.44 -12.14
C CYS A 47 8.08 4.08 -13.53
N PRO A 48 8.78 5.22 -13.68
CA PRO A 48 9.05 5.77 -15.00
C PRO A 48 9.95 4.82 -15.79
N VAL A 49 9.58 4.56 -17.02
CA VAL A 49 10.36 3.76 -17.98
C VAL A 49 10.68 4.58 -19.21
N ARG A 50 11.71 4.17 -19.97
CA ARG A 50 12.10 4.81 -21.23
C ARG A 50 11.33 4.26 -22.43
N THR A 51 10.67 3.12 -22.29
CA THR A 51 9.87 2.47 -23.33
C THR A 51 8.52 3.17 -23.52
N ALA A 52 7.98 3.14 -24.72
CA ALA A 52 6.77 3.88 -25.08
C ALA A 52 5.52 3.43 -24.31
N SER A 53 5.39 2.16 -23.95
CA SER A 53 4.19 1.66 -23.27
C SER A 53 4.10 2.13 -21.82
N GLY A 54 5.13 1.91 -21.01
CA GLY A 54 5.17 2.30 -19.59
C GLY A 54 3.99 1.82 -18.73
N PHE A 55 3.09 1.00 -19.30
CA PHE A 55 1.87 0.51 -18.70
C PHE A 55 1.47 -0.85 -19.30
N ASP A 56 1.25 -1.83 -18.45
CA ASP A 56 0.80 -3.17 -18.84
C ASP A 56 -0.73 -3.22 -18.90
N ARG A 57 -1.28 -2.90 -20.09
CA ARG A 57 -2.73 -2.84 -20.32
C ARG A 57 -3.41 -4.19 -20.16
N GLU A 58 -2.73 -5.26 -20.57
CA GLU A 58 -3.31 -6.61 -20.54
C GLU A 58 -3.39 -7.12 -19.10
N LEU A 59 -2.39 -6.84 -18.27
CA LEU A 59 -2.42 -7.12 -16.83
C LEU A 59 -3.58 -6.36 -16.15
N VAL A 60 -3.69 -5.05 -16.42
CA VAL A 60 -4.74 -4.24 -15.78
C VAL A 60 -6.13 -4.65 -16.26
N ALA A 61 -6.29 -4.99 -17.55
CA ALA A 61 -7.53 -5.54 -18.08
C ALA A 61 -7.90 -6.85 -17.36
N PHE A 62 -6.96 -7.78 -17.22
CA PHE A 62 -7.18 -9.03 -16.49
C PHE A 62 -7.66 -8.80 -15.05
N LEU A 63 -6.98 -7.91 -14.31
CA LEU A 63 -7.38 -7.57 -12.93
C LEU A 63 -8.80 -6.98 -12.86
N LYS A 64 -9.17 -6.14 -13.85
CA LYS A 64 -10.51 -5.55 -13.95
C LYS A 64 -11.58 -6.58 -14.27
N ASP A 65 -11.34 -7.40 -15.29
CA ASP A 65 -12.31 -8.37 -15.80
C ASP A 65 -12.63 -9.47 -14.76
N HIS A 66 -11.68 -9.74 -13.87
CA HIS A 66 -11.85 -10.73 -12.80
C HIS A 66 -12.12 -10.09 -11.42
N GLU A 67 -12.36 -8.77 -11.37
CA GLU A 67 -12.61 -8.01 -10.12
C GLU A 67 -11.56 -8.26 -9.03
N ILE A 68 -10.27 -8.39 -9.40
CA ILE A 68 -9.19 -8.69 -8.47
C ILE A 68 -8.70 -7.40 -7.80
N PRO A 69 -8.86 -7.25 -6.47
CA PRO A 69 -8.34 -6.09 -5.75
C PRO A 69 -6.82 -5.98 -5.85
N ALA A 70 -6.32 -4.77 -6.08
CA ALA A 70 -4.90 -4.49 -6.20
C ALA A 70 -4.54 -3.08 -5.71
N THR A 71 -3.28 -2.88 -5.30
CA THR A 71 -2.75 -1.57 -4.95
C THR A 71 -1.64 -1.17 -5.91
N PHE A 72 -1.76 0.00 -6.54
CA PHE A 72 -0.79 0.54 -7.48
C PHE A 72 -0.01 1.69 -6.85
N PHE A 73 1.32 1.62 -6.85
CA PHE A 73 2.20 2.68 -6.34
C PHE A 73 2.76 3.49 -7.51
N LEU A 74 2.28 4.74 -7.65
CA LEU A 74 2.56 5.59 -8.79
C LEU A 74 3.68 6.60 -8.50
N SER A 75 4.72 6.64 -9.34
CA SER A 75 5.69 7.72 -9.28
C SER A 75 5.18 9.00 -9.98
N GLY A 76 5.64 10.17 -9.52
CA GLY A 76 5.18 11.45 -10.06
C GLY A 76 5.46 11.63 -11.54
N ARG A 77 6.63 11.21 -12.02
CA ARG A 77 6.96 11.22 -13.46
C ARG A 77 6.06 10.30 -14.27
N TRP A 78 5.68 9.16 -13.72
CA TRP A 78 4.76 8.25 -14.38
C TRP A 78 3.37 8.87 -14.47
N ILE A 79 2.84 9.44 -13.37
CA ILE A 79 1.55 10.15 -13.35
C ILE A 79 1.49 11.23 -14.42
N THR A 80 2.58 12.00 -14.59
CA THR A 80 2.64 13.09 -15.57
C THR A 80 2.54 12.58 -17.01
N ARG A 81 3.11 11.42 -17.30
CA ARG A 81 3.19 10.88 -18.66
C ARG A 81 2.00 10.02 -19.05
N HIS A 82 1.22 9.53 -18.06
CA HIS A 82 0.17 8.53 -18.24
C HIS A 82 -1.17 9.00 -17.70
N ALA A 83 -1.58 10.24 -18.04
CA ALA A 83 -2.79 10.84 -17.47
C ALA A 83 -4.08 10.04 -17.78
N ALA A 84 -4.16 9.38 -18.93
CA ALA A 84 -5.29 8.52 -19.28
C ALA A 84 -5.32 7.26 -18.41
N GLU A 85 -4.18 6.61 -18.22
CA GLU A 85 -4.01 5.41 -17.42
C GLU A 85 -4.25 5.69 -15.92
N VAL A 86 -3.82 6.86 -15.42
CA VAL A 86 -4.16 7.30 -14.05
C VAL A 86 -5.68 7.37 -13.86
N LYS A 87 -6.41 7.99 -14.81
CA LYS A 87 -7.88 8.04 -14.75
C LYS A 87 -8.50 6.66 -14.83
N GLU A 88 -7.96 5.79 -15.68
CA GLU A 88 -8.40 4.40 -15.78
C GLU A 88 -8.29 3.68 -14.43
N LEU A 89 -7.12 3.72 -13.79
CA LEU A 89 -6.90 3.08 -12.49
C LEU A 89 -7.80 3.67 -11.39
N LEU A 90 -7.97 4.99 -11.37
CA LEU A 90 -8.79 5.69 -10.37
C LEU A 90 -10.30 5.42 -10.49
N ASN A 91 -10.77 4.98 -11.66
CA ASN A 91 -12.17 4.67 -11.91
C ASN A 91 -12.55 3.23 -11.53
N VAL A 92 -11.59 2.38 -11.18
CA VAL A 92 -11.85 1.01 -10.74
C VAL A 92 -12.04 1.00 -9.22
N PRO A 93 -13.23 0.65 -8.70
CA PRO A 93 -13.56 0.84 -7.28
C PRO A 93 -12.79 -0.07 -6.33
N PHE A 94 -12.27 -1.19 -6.81
CA PHE A 94 -11.47 -2.15 -6.04
C PHE A 94 -9.95 -1.98 -6.26
N PHE A 95 -9.51 -0.94 -6.96
CA PHE A 95 -8.10 -0.56 -7.02
C PHE A 95 -7.78 0.52 -6.01
N GLU A 96 -6.66 0.36 -5.33
CA GLU A 96 -6.11 1.33 -4.40
C GLU A 96 -4.87 1.99 -4.99
N ILE A 97 -4.68 3.28 -4.73
CA ILE A 97 -3.54 4.05 -5.23
C ILE A 97 -2.67 4.50 -4.06
N GLY A 98 -1.40 4.17 -4.15
CA GLY A 98 -0.31 4.71 -3.34
C GLY A 98 0.65 5.56 -4.19
N THR A 99 1.71 6.08 -3.56
CA THR A 99 2.74 6.88 -4.25
C THR A 99 4.12 6.23 -4.15
N HIS A 100 5.01 6.56 -5.15
CA HIS A 100 6.28 5.88 -5.32
C HIS A 100 7.43 6.86 -5.68
N GLY A 101 7.54 7.96 -4.92
CA GLY A 101 8.51 9.04 -5.19
C GLY A 101 8.18 9.85 -6.44
N GLU A 102 8.76 11.03 -6.56
CA GLU A 102 8.50 11.92 -7.72
C GLU A 102 9.26 11.43 -8.97
N VAL A 103 10.58 11.24 -8.85
CA VAL A 103 11.42 10.89 -10.01
C VAL A 103 11.99 9.48 -9.94
N HIS A 104 11.58 8.68 -8.96
CA HIS A 104 12.10 7.33 -8.71
C HIS A 104 13.59 7.35 -8.33
N ALA A 105 13.94 8.15 -7.33
CA ALA A 105 15.30 8.31 -6.85
C ALA A 105 15.62 7.42 -5.65
N HIS A 106 16.91 7.17 -5.40
CA HIS A 106 17.41 6.58 -4.17
C HIS A 106 17.33 7.62 -3.05
N LEU A 107 16.27 7.57 -2.24
CA LEU A 107 15.98 8.58 -1.20
C LEU A 107 17.13 8.79 -0.21
N PRO A 108 17.83 7.75 0.29
CA PRO A 108 18.96 7.92 1.22
C PRO A 108 20.10 8.79 0.71
N MET A 109 20.16 9.05 -0.60
CA MET A 109 21.18 9.91 -1.20
C MET A 109 20.85 11.41 -1.08
N TYR A 110 19.69 11.75 -0.53
CA TYR A 110 19.23 13.13 -0.38
C TYR A 110 19.06 13.51 1.09
N GLU A 111 19.24 14.81 1.37
CA GLU A 111 18.88 15.40 2.66
C GLU A 111 17.35 15.31 2.89
N LYS A 112 16.93 15.38 4.16
CA LYS A 112 15.54 15.15 4.59
C LYS A 112 14.52 15.99 3.82
N GLU A 113 14.80 17.27 3.62
CA GLU A 113 13.91 18.20 2.90
C GLU A 113 13.71 17.78 1.44
N LYS A 114 14.76 17.29 0.80
CA LYS A 114 14.67 16.77 -0.57
C LYS A 114 13.92 15.44 -0.62
N GLN A 115 14.13 14.57 0.35
CA GLN A 115 13.33 13.35 0.49
C GLN A 115 11.84 13.68 0.65
N GLN A 116 11.46 14.65 1.49
CA GLN A 116 10.08 15.12 1.65
C GLN A 116 9.48 15.65 0.35
N GLN A 117 10.27 16.37 -0.47
CA GLN A 117 9.82 16.83 -1.79
C GLN A 117 9.54 15.67 -2.74
N GLU A 118 10.42 14.68 -2.78
CA GLU A 118 10.26 13.44 -3.57
C GLU A 118 9.02 12.64 -3.14
N ILE A 119 8.79 12.52 -1.83
CA ILE A 119 7.65 11.80 -1.26
C ILE A 119 6.33 12.52 -1.57
N MET A 120 6.27 13.84 -1.37
CA MET A 120 5.04 14.62 -1.50
C MET A 120 4.71 15.04 -2.93
N GLY A 121 5.65 14.99 -3.87
CA GLY A 121 5.42 15.34 -5.26
C GLY A 121 4.19 14.63 -5.86
N PRO A 122 4.19 13.28 -5.92
CA PRO A 122 3.07 12.53 -6.47
C PRO A 122 1.79 12.66 -5.61
N VAL A 123 1.88 12.79 -4.29
CA VAL A 123 0.72 13.00 -3.41
C VAL A 123 -0.01 14.30 -3.78
N ARG A 124 0.75 15.41 -3.90
CA ARG A 124 0.18 16.70 -4.31
C ARG A 124 -0.44 16.62 -5.71
N ARG A 125 0.23 15.94 -6.64
CA ARG A 125 -0.22 15.78 -8.03
C ARG A 125 -1.54 15.00 -8.10
N LEU A 126 -1.67 13.89 -7.40
CA LEU A 126 -2.92 13.14 -7.32
C LEU A 126 -4.05 14.01 -6.77
N ARG A 127 -3.78 14.78 -5.72
CA ARG A 127 -4.76 15.66 -5.10
C ARG A 127 -5.20 16.80 -6.02
N THR A 128 -4.23 17.50 -6.64
CA THR A 128 -4.53 18.71 -7.43
C THR A 128 -5.08 18.42 -8.82
N GLN A 129 -4.63 17.34 -9.48
CA GLN A 129 -5.04 17.03 -10.85
C GLN A 129 -6.20 16.05 -10.92
N TYR A 130 -6.39 15.19 -9.90
CA TYR A 130 -7.38 14.12 -9.94
C TYR A 130 -8.35 14.14 -8.75
N GLY A 131 -8.20 15.06 -7.78
CA GLY A 131 -9.04 15.14 -6.59
C GLY A 131 -8.90 13.91 -5.67
N ARG A 132 -7.79 13.16 -5.78
CA ARG A 132 -7.56 11.93 -5.03
C ARG A 132 -6.48 12.10 -3.99
N SER A 133 -6.76 11.62 -2.77
CA SER A 133 -5.80 11.58 -1.67
C SER A 133 -5.39 10.14 -1.39
N THR A 134 -4.14 9.95 -1.01
CA THR A 134 -3.62 8.68 -0.50
C THR A 134 -2.70 8.93 0.68
N THR A 135 -2.66 7.96 1.59
CA THR A 135 -1.70 7.93 2.70
C THR A 135 -0.64 6.86 2.52
N LEU A 136 -0.67 6.10 1.41
CA LEU A 136 0.28 5.02 1.16
C LEU A 136 1.48 5.55 0.37
N PHE A 137 2.67 5.31 0.90
CA PHE A 137 3.93 5.60 0.23
C PHE A 137 4.82 4.36 0.24
N ARG A 138 5.44 4.09 -0.90
CA ARG A 138 6.49 3.07 -1.08
C ARG A 138 7.74 3.75 -1.62
N PRO A 139 8.92 3.58 -0.97
CA PRO A 139 10.15 4.16 -1.50
C PRO A 139 10.58 3.44 -2.78
N PRO A 140 11.09 4.16 -3.79
CA PRO A 140 11.74 3.57 -4.95
C PRO A 140 12.82 2.57 -4.54
N PHE A 141 12.92 1.45 -5.27
CA PHE A 141 13.88 0.35 -5.01
C PHE A 141 13.71 -0.35 -3.65
N GLY A 142 12.73 0.04 -2.82
CA GLY A 142 12.68 -0.36 -1.41
C GLY A 142 13.81 0.24 -0.57
N ASP A 143 14.48 1.28 -1.05
CA ASP A 143 15.65 1.88 -0.45
C ASP A 143 15.28 3.03 0.50
N TYR A 144 15.77 2.99 1.73
CA TYR A 144 15.44 3.96 2.78
C TYR A 144 16.49 3.97 3.90
N ASN A 145 16.53 5.07 4.64
CA ASN A 145 17.28 5.22 5.90
C ASN A 145 16.36 5.80 6.98
N ASP A 146 16.89 6.07 8.17
CA ASP A 146 16.09 6.61 9.28
C ASP A 146 15.45 7.95 8.94
N GLN A 147 16.15 8.82 8.20
CA GLN A 147 15.60 10.08 7.73
C GLN A 147 14.40 9.88 6.79
N THR A 148 14.43 8.85 5.96
CA THR A 148 13.29 8.50 5.10
C THR A 148 12.08 8.08 5.93
N ILE A 149 12.29 7.27 6.96
CA ILE A 149 11.22 6.84 7.88
C ILE A 149 10.61 8.04 8.59
N GLU A 150 11.46 8.93 9.14
CA GLU A 150 11.01 10.17 9.78
C GLU A 150 10.24 11.08 8.81
N ALA A 151 10.76 11.27 7.59
CA ALA A 151 10.11 12.11 6.58
C ALA A 151 8.70 11.59 6.24
N VAL A 152 8.51 10.29 6.06
CA VAL A 152 7.22 9.67 5.79
C VAL A 152 6.25 9.88 6.97
N LYS A 153 6.74 9.69 8.21
CA LYS A 153 5.98 9.93 9.44
C LYS A 153 5.53 11.39 9.56
N ASP A 154 6.46 12.34 9.41
CA ASP A 154 6.19 13.78 9.52
C ASP A 154 5.15 14.24 8.50
N LEU A 155 5.07 13.57 7.36
CA LEU A 155 4.10 13.82 6.29
C LEU A 155 2.76 13.09 6.49
N GLY A 156 2.59 12.34 7.58
CA GLY A 156 1.37 11.61 7.89
C GLY A 156 1.08 10.45 6.94
N LEU A 157 2.14 9.90 6.30
CA LEU A 157 2.01 8.79 5.37
C LEU A 157 2.37 7.46 6.04
N ARG A 158 1.89 6.37 5.46
CA ARG A 158 2.19 4.99 5.85
C ARG A 158 3.28 4.44 4.95
N PHE A 159 4.35 3.94 5.56
CA PHE A 159 5.51 3.40 4.87
C PHE A 159 5.27 1.93 4.48
N ILE A 160 5.01 1.66 3.21
CA ILE A 160 4.66 0.32 2.71
C ILE A 160 5.83 -0.27 1.92
N LEU A 161 6.31 -1.42 2.40
CA LEU A 161 7.23 -2.30 1.65
C LEU A 161 6.52 -3.59 1.25
N TRP A 162 7.26 -4.68 1.22
CA TRP A 162 6.81 -6.03 0.89
C TRP A 162 7.60 -7.07 1.69
N ASN A 163 7.03 -8.25 1.81
CA ASN A 163 7.72 -9.44 2.31
C ASN A 163 7.92 -10.51 1.23
N ILE A 164 7.31 -10.32 0.05
CA ILE A 164 7.53 -11.16 -1.12
C ILE A 164 7.93 -10.28 -2.30
N GLU A 165 9.19 -10.43 -2.70
CA GLU A 165 9.71 -9.87 -3.94
C GLU A 165 9.54 -10.90 -5.05
N SER A 166 8.84 -10.51 -6.12
CA SER A 166 8.61 -11.37 -7.29
C SER A 166 9.90 -11.59 -8.11
N GLY A 167 10.66 -10.53 -8.31
CA GLY A 167 11.77 -10.49 -9.27
C GLY A 167 11.30 -10.33 -10.72
N ASP A 168 10.02 -9.98 -10.95
CA ASP A 168 9.43 -9.86 -12.28
C ASP A 168 10.13 -8.88 -13.25
N PRO A 169 10.85 -7.82 -12.79
CA PRO A 169 11.58 -6.95 -13.72
C PRO A 169 12.87 -7.56 -14.27
N ASP A 170 13.32 -8.68 -13.72
CA ASP A 170 14.53 -9.38 -14.22
C ASP A 170 14.19 -10.16 -15.49
N PRO A 171 14.70 -9.75 -16.67
CA PRO A 171 14.37 -10.40 -17.94
C PRO A 171 14.91 -11.83 -18.08
N THR A 172 15.81 -12.25 -17.18
CA THR A 172 16.41 -13.59 -17.18
C THR A 172 15.55 -14.63 -16.47
N LEU A 173 14.56 -14.18 -15.65
CA LEU A 173 13.68 -15.07 -14.92
C LEU A 173 12.49 -15.49 -15.79
N SER A 174 12.17 -16.80 -15.76
CA SER A 174 10.89 -17.28 -16.31
C SER A 174 9.76 -17.14 -15.33
N ALA A 175 8.50 -17.18 -15.83
CA ALA A 175 7.30 -17.18 -14.98
C ALA A 175 7.36 -18.31 -13.93
N GLU A 176 7.79 -19.51 -14.32
CA GLU A 176 7.91 -20.66 -13.43
C GLU A 176 8.87 -20.40 -12.25
N VAL A 177 10.03 -19.79 -12.51
CA VAL A 177 11.02 -19.44 -11.47
C VAL A 177 10.43 -18.42 -10.51
N ILE A 178 9.77 -17.39 -11.03
CA ILE A 178 9.10 -16.35 -10.23
C ILE A 178 8.03 -16.99 -9.35
N LEU A 179 7.12 -17.78 -9.92
CA LEU A 179 6.05 -18.47 -9.21
C LEU A 179 6.56 -19.40 -8.12
N THR A 180 7.61 -20.20 -8.45
CA THR A 180 8.21 -21.13 -7.48
C THR A 180 8.79 -20.38 -6.26
N ARG A 181 9.47 -19.25 -6.48
CA ARG A 181 9.99 -18.39 -5.39
C ARG A 181 8.86 -17.83 -4.53
N MET A 182 7.80 -17.33 -5.16
CA MET A 182 6.67 -16.76 -4.47
C MET A 182 5.90 -17.81 -3.68
N GLN A 183 5.61 -18.98 -4.25
CA GLN A 183 4.87 -20.07 -3.62
C GLN A 183 5.48 -20.51 -2.28
N LYS A 184 6.82 -20.58 -2.20
CA LYS A 184 7.56 -20.95 -0.97
C LYS A 184 7.39 -19.92 0.17
N ARG A 185 7.14 -18.66 -0.17
CA ARG A 185 7.08 -17.53 0.79
C ARG A 185 5.64 -17.07 1.06
N LEU A 186 4.69 -17.49 0.23
CA LEU A 186 3.30 -17.06 0.26
C LEU A 186 2.60 -17.59 1.53
N LYS A 187 2.09 -16.65 2.33
CA LYS A 187 1.40 -16.90 3.62
C LYS A 187 0.38 -15.80 3.89
N PRO A 188 -0.54 -16.02 4.84
CA PRO A 188 -1.47 -15.00 5.30
C PRO A 188 -0.77 -13.69 5.65
N GLY A 189 -1.35 -12.57 5.24
CA GLY A 189 -0.79 -11.23 5.45
C GLY A 189 0.32 -10.84 4.48
N SER A 190 0.69 -11.65 3.49
CA SER A 190 1.77 -11.29 2.55
C SER A 190 1.44 -10.03 1.74
N VAL A 191 2.44 -9.15 1.59
CA VAL A 191 2.44 -8.05 0.63
C VAL A 191 3.45 -8.40 -0.47
N ILE A 192 2.96 -8.47 -1.71
CA ILE A 192 3.72 -8.93 -2.87
C ILE A 192 4.03 -7.73 -3.77
N VAL A 193 5.30 -7.51 -4.13
CA VAL A 193 5.68 -6.50 -5.11
C VAL A 193 5.83 -7.10 -6.49
N LEU A 194 5.18 -6.45 -7.45
CA LEU A 194 5.20 -6.69 -8.89
C LEU A 194 5.28 -5.34 -9.61
N HIS A 195 5.39 -5.33 -10.94
CA HIS A 195 5.46 -4.10 -11.73
C HIS A 195 4.43 -4.11 -12.86
N ALA A 196 3.65 -3.01 -12.99
CA ALA A 196 2.68 -2.84 -14.07
C ALA A 196 3.12 -1.82 -15.14
N ASN A 197 4.41 -1.49 -15.17
CA ASN A 197 5.00 -0.51 -16.10
C ASN A 197 5.58 -1.13 -17.38
N GLY A 198 5.27 -2.38 -17.66
CA GLY A 198 5.75 -3.11 -18.84
C GLY A 198 7.21 -3.57 -18.77
N LYS A 199 7.87 -3.47 -17.60
CA LYS A 199 9.22 -4.03 -17.40
C LYS A 199 9.22 -5.54 -17.21
N GLY A 200 8.21 -6.07 -16.51
CA GLY A 200 8.11 -7.48 -16.23
C GLY A 200 7.53 -8.26 -17.41
N LYS A 201 8.35 -9.03 -18.09
CA LYS A 201 7.93 -9.84 -19.26
C LYS A 201 6.79 -10.81 -18.91
N TYR A 202 6.78 -11.33 -17.70
CA TYR A 202 5.86 -12.38 -17.25
C TYR A 202 4.92 -11.93 -16.15
N THR A 203 4.85 -10.64 -15.83
CA THR A 203 4.05 -10.12 -14.71
C THR A 203 2.58 -10.51 -14.84
N ARG A 204 2.01 -10.41 -16.05
CA ARG A 204 0.64 -10.83 -16.33
C ARG A 204 0.44 -12.32 -16.05
N GLU A 205 1.22 -13.21 -16.68
CA GLU A 205 1.13 -14.67 -16.51
C GLU A 205 1.29 -15.09 -15.04
N VAL A 206 2.24 -14.45 -14.33
CA VAL A 206 2.46 -14.65 -12.89
C VAL A 206 1.23 -14.24 -12.08
N THR A 207 0.63 -13.09 -12.40
CA THR A 207 -0.58 -12.60 -11.72
C THR A 207 -1.77 -13.52 -11.96
N GLU A 208 -1.97 -13.97 -13.20
CA GLU A 208 -3.03 -14.93 -13.57
C GLU A 208 -2.89 -16.23 -12.77
N THR A 209 -1.69 -16.81 -12.73
CA THR A 209 -1.42 -18.04 -11.98
C THR A 209 -1.55 -17.86 -10.48
N LEU A 210 -1.10 -16.72 -9.94
CA LEU A 210 -1.31 -16.39 -8.53
C LEU A 210 -2.80 -16.37 -8.20
N ALA A 211 -3.59 -15.59 -8.94
CA ALA A 211 -5.00 -15.36 -8.65
C ALA A 211 -5.85 -16.61 -8.86
N ALA A 212 -5.63 -17.32 -9.99
CA ALA A 212 -6.47 -18.46 -10.35
C ALA A 212 -6.08 -19.78 -9.68
N THR A 213 -4.82 -19.93 -9.24
CA THR A 213 -4.30 -21.22 -8.78
C THR A 213 -3.67 -21.16 -7.39
N LEU A 214 -2.63 -20.32 -7.19
CA LEU A 214 -1.82 -20.42 -5.98
C LEU A 214 -2.52 -19.85 -4.75
N LEU A 215 -3.24 -18.74 -4.88
CA LEU A 215 -3.98 -18.15 -3.76
C LEU A 215 -5.14 -19.05 -3.34
N PRO A 216 -6.01 -19.52 -4.24
CA PRO A 216 -7.09 -20.47 -3.88
C PRO A 216 -6.56 -21.76 -3.24
N ALA A 217 -5.49 -22.35 -3.77
CA ALA A 217 -4.90 -23.57 -3.22
C ALA A 217 -4.39 -23.41 -1.78
N LYS A 218 -4.09 -22.18 -1.34
CA LYS A 218 -3.69 -21.85 0.03
C LYS A 218 -4.81 -21.24 0.88
N GLY A 219 -6.03 -21.15 0.36
CA GLY A 219 -7.16 -20.50 1.04
C GLY A 219 -6.93 -18.99 1.26
N LEU A 220 -6.20 -18.34 0.35
CA LEU A 220 -5.88 -16.92 0.42
C LEU A 220 -6.68 -16.13 -0.60
N ALA A 221 -7.13 -14.93 -0.23
CA ALA A 221 -7.82 -14.00 -1.13
C ALA A 221 -6.95 -12.77 -1.41
N PRO A 222 -7.03 -12.17 -2.62
CA PRO A 222 -6.40 -10.88 -2.89
C PRO A 222 -7.16 -9.76 -2.17
N MET A 223 -6.44 -8.75 -1.66
CA MET A 223 -6.95 -7.53 -1.05
C MET A 223 -6.12 -6.32 -1.45
N THR A 224 -6.65 -5.11 -1.25
CA THR A 224 -5.82 -3.91 -1.24
C THR A 224 -4.93 -3.87 0.00
N VAL A 225 -3.87 -3.07 -0.01
CA VAL A 225 -3.01 -2.89 1.17
C VAL A 225 -3.81 -2.39 2.36
N SER A 226 -4.67 -1.38 2.17
CA SER A 226 -5.45 -0.83 3.28
C SER A 226 -6.45 -1.82 3.85
N ASP A 227 -7.07 -2.65 3.02
CA ASP A 227 -8.01 -3.68 3.50
C ASP A 227 -7.25 -4.79 4.24
N LEU A 228 -6.12 -5.24 3.70
CA LEU A 228 -5.26 -6.23 4.36
C LEU A 228 -4.82 -5.76 5.75
N LEU A 229 -4.45 -4.49 5.88
CA LEU A 229 -3.98 -3.93 7.17
C LEU A 229 -5.10 -3.68 8.18
N ARG A 230 -6.37 -3.57 7.72
CA ARG A 230 -7.56 -3.50 8.57
C ARG A 230 -8.18 -4.86 8.85
N CYS A 231 -7.70 -5.91 8.21
CA CYS A 231 -8.26 -7.25 8.31
C CYS A 231 -8.10 -7.80 9.74
N ASN A 232 -9.17 -7.72 10.50
CA ASN A 232 -9.33 -8.44 11.76
C ASN A 232 -10.11 -9.71 11.45
N GLN A 233 -9.69 -10.86 11.85
CA GLN A 233 -10.19 -12.25 11.71
C GLN A 233 -11.66 -12.51 11.27
N THR A 234 -12.42 -11.52 10.88
CA THR A 234 -13.83 -11.64 10.54
C THR A 234 -13.97 -11.91 9.04
N THR A 235 -14.07 -13.19 8.71
CA THR A 235 -14.65 -13.74 7.47
C THR A 235 -14.34 -12.99 6.17
N VAL A 236 -13.31 -13.43 5.45
CA VAL A 236 -13.25 -13.22 4.00
C VAL A 236 -14.21 -14.25 3.39
N PRO A 237 -15.37 -13.86 2.84
CA PRO A 237 -16.18 -14.77 2.06
C PRO A 237 -15.39 -15.07 0.79
N LEU A 238 -14.91 -16.28 0.64
CA LEU A 238 -14.53 -16.80 -0.67
C LEU A 238 -15.79 -16.75 -1.51
N LYS A 239 -15.89 -15.82 -2.46
CA LYS A 239 -16.90 -15.91 -3.52
C LYS A 239 -16.64 -17.20 -4.29
N PRO A 240 -17.67 -18.06 -4.48
CA PRO A 240 -17.56 -19.28 -5.26
C PRO A 240 -17.21 -19.02 -6.72
#